data_0a4316f2b72e74ad47f902d835518988
#
_entry.id   0a4316f2b72e74ad47f902d835518988
#
_cell.length_a   1.000
_cell.length_b   1.000
_cell.length_c   1.000
_cell.angle_alpha   90.00
_cell.angle_beta   90.00
_cell.angle_gamma   90.00
#
_symmetry.space_group_name_H-M   'P 1'
#
loop_
_entity.id
_entity.type
_entity.pdbx_description
1 polymer ?
#
loop_
_entity_poly.entity_id
_entity_poly.type
_entity_poly.pdbx_seq_one_letter_code
_entity_poly.pdbx_strand_id
1 'polypeptide(L)'
;MKIMKQCRHMLVIWLTLTLPSFAQNVDSLAGKKIVFLGDSITQGGGYVTFTAYYLAKLYPQKNFDIYGLGLSSETLSGLSEEGHAGGKFPRPCLFERLGRLLEKVKPDVVFACYGINDGIYKLLDAERFAAFRNGVTKLIEQCKAAGVKEILLITPPIFDASSKAGVFNYDSVLTEYAAWEMMLKVSGMHVIDLHTAMRKARDARTEVFSKDRVHPGEEGHLLMAKTILTAFGVSVPFGTPATIKADPLYQQVDLLRRHRSSHWMNHIGYTRGNTVAPQPLGDTEMEAAKIQEKIDAIRHPK
;
A
#
# COMPACT_ATOMS: atom_id res chain seq x y z
N MET A 1 -65.63 22.65 33.13
CA MET A 1 -64.57 21.70 33.55
C MET A 1 -63.60 21.51 32.33
N LYS A 2 -62.48 22.32 32.32
CA LYS A 2 -61.48 22.31 31.20
C LYS A 2 -60.38 21.31 31.48
N ILE A 3 -60.25 20.34 30.61
CA ILE A 3 -59.17 19.32 30.65
C ILE A 3 -58.01 19.94 29.92
N MET A 4 -56.93 20.28 30.64
CA MET A 4 -55.64 20.66 30.07
C MET A 4 -54.89 19.42 29.63
N LYS A 5 -54.63 19.28 28.29
CA LYS A 5 -53.73 18.30 27.74
C LYS A 5 -52.28 18.80 27.88
N GLN A 6 -51.49 18.19 28.74
CA GLN A 6 -50.03 18.38 28.80
C GLN A 6 -49.36 17.62 27.65
N CYS A 7 -48.81 18.37 26.67
CA CYS A 7 -47.87 17.82 25.69
C CYS A 7 -46.48 17.69 26.33
N ARG A 8 -46.05 16.46 26.61
CA ARG A 8 -44.65 16.15 26.97
C ARG A 8 -43.83 16.11 25.69
N HIS A 9 -43.00 17.12 25.46
CA HIS A 9 -41.98 17.11 24.42
C HIS A 9 -40.84 16.21 24.90
N MET A 10 -40.68 15.05 24.26
CA MET A 10 -39.53 14.15 24.45
C MET A 10 -38.37 14.69 23.61
N LEU A 11 -37.39 15.30 24.30
CA LEU A 11 -36.14 15.76 23.68
C LEU A 11 -35.28 14.53 23.39
N VAL A 12 -35.20 14.11 22.11
CA VAL A 12 -34.27 13.07 21.68
C VAL A 12 -32.91 13.71 21.48
N ILE A 13 -32.02 13.55 22.44
CA ILE A 13 -30.63 13.97 22.32
C ILE A 13 -29.90 12.90 21.47
N TRP A 14 -29.58 13.23 20.21
CA TRP A 14 -28.68 12.47 19.38
C TRP A 14 -27.26 12.67 19.92
N LEU A 15 -26.77 11.68 20.68
CA LEU A 15 -25.39 11.61 21.08
C LEU A 15 -24.60 11.13 19.85
N THR A 16 -24.05 12.04 19.07
CA THR A 16 -23.08 11.70 18.01
C THR A 16 -21.80 11.27 18.72
N LEU A 17 -21.61 9.96 18.88
CA LEU A 17 -20.32 9.38 19.22
C LEU A 17 -19.37 9.67 18.05
N THR A 18 -18.64 10.77 18.10
CA THR A 18 -17.45 10.97 17.30
C THR A 18 -16.39 10.02 17.84
N LEU A 19 -16.27 8.84 17.24
CA LEU A 19 -15.09 7.99 17.46
C LEU A 19 -13.88 8.85 17.07
N PRO A 20 -12.84 8.95 17.93
CA PRO A 20 -11.63 9.62 17.54
C PRO A 20 -11.05 8.88 16.34
N SER A 21 -11.12 9.49 15.16
CA SER A 21 -10.32 9.09 14.02
C SER A 21 -8.88 9.32 14.45
N PHE A 22 -8.15 8.26 14.78
CA PHE A 22 -6.71 8.32 14.94
C PHE A 22 -6.10 8.59 13.55
N ALA A 23 -6.16 9.85 13.12
CA ALA A 23 -5.33 10.29 12.02
C ALA A 23 -3.88 10.15 12.48
N GLN A 24 -3.14 9.27 11.83
CA GLN A 24 -1.71 9.19 12.05
C GLN A 24 -1.06 10.52 11.65
N ASN A 25 -0.01 10.89 12.34
CA ASN A 25 0.71 12.13 12.02
C ASN A 25 1.90 11.79 11.12
N VAL A 26 2.11 12.55 10.04
CA VAL A 26 3.30 12.46 9.18
C VAL A 26 4.60 12.49 10.00
N ASP A 27 4.60 13.13 11.16
CA ASP A 27 5.75 13.18 12.07
C ASP A 27 6.22 11.79 12.51
N SER A 28 5.32 10.81 12.59
CA SER A 28 5.68 9.42 12.91
C SER A 28 6.56 8.76 11.85
N LEU A 29 6.52 9.25 10.62
CA LEU A 29 7.32 8.78 9.49
C LEU A 29 8.66 9.49 9.34
N ALA A 30 8.82 10.68 9.94
CA ALA A 30 10.02 11.51 9.76
C ALA A 30 11.25 10.84 10.40
N GLY A 31 12.36 10.80 9.66
CA GLY A 31 13.61 10.16 10.11
C GLY A 31 13.53 8.64 10.24
N LYS A 32 12.49 8.01 9.68
CA LYS A 32 12.28 6.56 9.73
C LYS A 32 12.66 5.90 8.42
N LYS A 33 13.14 4.65 8.54
CA LYS A 33 13.31 3.76 7.41
C LYS A 33 11.97 3.08 7.10
N ILE A 34 11.40 3.42 5.96
CA ILE A 34 10.05 3.07 5.54
C ILE A 34 10.12 2.08 4.37
N VAL A 35 9.57 0.91 4.55
CA VAL A 35 9.52 -0.10 3.48
C VAL A 35 8.09 -0.29 3.01
N PHE A 36 7.89 -0.25 1.69
CA PHE A 36 6.66 -0.66 1.03
C PHE A 36 6.83 -2.08 0.49
N LEU A 37 6.06 -3.02 1.03
CA LEU A 37 5.93 -4.40 0.59
C LEU A 37 4.67 -4.58 -0.26
N GLY A 38 4.71 -5.48 -1.21
CA GLY A 38 3.58 -5.78 -2.07
C GLY A 38 4.01 -6.56 -3.31
N ASP A 39 3.08 -6.70 -4.22
CA ASP A 39 3.21 -7.43 -5.47
C ASP A 39 3.72 -6.56 -6.65
N SER A 40 3.25 -6.87 -7.87
CA SER A 40 3.59 -6.12 -9.10
C SER A 40 3.22 -4.64 -9.04
N ILE A 41 2.15 -4.27 -8.32
CA ILE A 41 1.71 -2.88 -8.20
C ILE A 41 2.73 -2.09 -7.38
N THR A 42 3.23 -2.68 -6.30
CA THR A 42 4.30 -2.10 -5.48
C THR A 42 5.65 -2.15 -6.20
N GLN A 43 5.95 -3.20 -6.95
CA GLN A 43 7.16 -3.27 -7.77
C GLN A 43 7.18 -2.18 -8.86
N GLY A 44 6.06 -1.92 -9.53
CA GLY A 44 5.91 -0.79 -10.45
C GLY A 44 6.14 0.56 -9.77
N GLY A 45 5.76 0.68 -8.50
CA GLY A 45 6.16 1.73 -7.57
C GLY A 45 5.52 3.09 -7.80
N GLY A 46 4.56 3.24 -8.72
CA GLY A 46 3.96 4.54 -9.02
C GLY A 46 3.38 5.22 -7.78
N TYR A 47 2.57 4.51 -6.99
CA TYR A 47 1.98 5.07 -5.78
C TYR A 47 3.03 5.36 -4.69
N VAL A 48 4.11 4.57 -4.62
CA VAL A 48 5.22 4.79 -3.69
C VAL A 48 5.94 6.09 -4.06
N THR A 49 6.20 6.32 -5.36
CA THR A 49 6.82 7.57 -5.84
C THR A 49 5.93 8.78 -5.59
N PHE A 50 4.61 8.71 -5.86
CA PHE A 50 3.69 9.80 -5.56
C PHE A 50 3.64 10.11 -4.07
N THR A 51 3.62 9.08 -3.20
CA THR A 51 3.67 9.26 -1.75
C THR A 51 4.96 9.96 -1.33
N ALA A 52 6.12 9.47 -1.78
CA ALA A 52 7.42 10.05 -1.47
C ALA A 52 7.55 11.50 -1.97
N TYR A 53 7.05 11.78 -3.18
CA TYR A 53 7.03 13.12 -3.76
C TYR A 53 6.25 14.11 -2.91
N TYR A 54 5.02 13.76 -2.51
CA TYR A 54 4.21 14.66 -1.68
C TYR A 54 4.80 14.86 -0.29
N LEU A 55 5.35 13.83 0.31
CA LEU A 55 6.07 13.96 1.59
C LEU A 55 7.27 14.89 1.45
N ALA A 56 8.09 14.75 0.40
CA ALA A 56 9.23 15.61 0.15
C ALA A 56 8.81 17.06 -0.13
N LYS A 57 7.73 17.27 -0.90
CA LYS A 57 7.23 18.58 -1.31
C LYS A 57 6.58 19.36 -0.17
N LEU A 58 5.77 18.69 0.64
CA LEU A 58 4.98 19.35 1.69
C LEU A 58 5.74 19.50 3.00
N TYR A 59 6.74 18.66 3.22
CA TYR A 59 7.53 18.65 4.44
C TYR A 59 9.02 18.77 4.12
N PRO A 60 9.47 19.86 3.47
CA PRO A 60 10.85 19.99 3.00
C PRO A 60 11.90 19.90 4.11
N GLN A 61 11.54 20.20 5.36
CA GLN A 61 12.42 20.09 6.52
C GLN A 61 12.52 18.68 7.12
N LYS A 62 11.76 17.69 6.57
CA LYS A 62 11.74 16.32 7.08
C LYS A 62 12.35 15.37 6.06
N ASN A 63 13.05 14.36 6.56
CA ASN A 63 13.58 13.28 5.74
C ASN A 63 12.71 12.04 5.90
N PHE A 64 12.45 11.36 4.77
CA PHE A 64 11.67 10.13 4.69
C PHE A 64 12.50 9.12 3.88
N ASP A 65 12.99 8.08 4.56
CA ASP A 65 13.87 7.09 3.94
C ASP A 65 13.03 5.93 3.38
N ILE A 66 12.60 6.04 2.12
CA ILE A 66 11.57 5.20 1.51
C ILE A 66 12.17 4.16 0.56
N TYR A 67 11.75 2.89 0.72
CA TYR A 67 12.14 1.74 -0.07
C TYR A 67 10.89 1.04 -0.63
N GLY A 68 10.75 0.93 -1.94
CA GLY A 68 9.71 0.16 -2.61
C GLY A 68 10.21 -1.24 -2.93
N LEU A 69 9.85 -2.26 -2.15
CA LEU A 69 10.40 -3.61 -2.25
C LEU A 69 9.31 -4.64 -2.62
N GLY A 70 8.50 -4.31 -3.63
CA GLY A 70 7.51 -5.21 -4.20
C GLY A 70 8.12 -6.28 -5.12
N LEU A 71 7.41 -7.41 -5.28
CA LEU A 71 7.77 -8.48 -6.21
C LEU A 71 6.53 -8.94 -7.00
N SER A 72 6.63 -8.91 -8.32
CA SER A 72 5.51 -9.29 -9.20
C SER A 72 4.95 -10.67 -8.88
N SER A 73 3.62 -10.76 -8.88
CA SER A 73 2.84 -11.98 -8.61
C SER A 73 2.91 -12.49 -7.18
N GLU A 74 3.61 -11.79 -6.27
CA GLU A 74 3.83 -12.23 -4.89
C GLU A 74 2.51 -12.33 -4.12
N THR A 75 2.44 -13.29 -3.22
CA THR A 75 1.31 -13.56 -2.32
C THR A 75 1.77 -13.66 -0.87
N LEU A 76 0.86 -13.40 0.07
CA LEU A 76 1.00 -13.78 1.48
C LEU A 76 0.52 -15.21 1.74
N SER A 77 -0.49 -15.65 0.98
CA SER A 77 -1.12 -16.96 1.13
C SER A 77 -0.20 -18.13 0.74
N GLY A 78 0.82 -17.87 -0.09
CA GLY A 78 1.64 -18.92 -0.69
C GLY A 78 0.93 -19.74 -1.77
N LEU A 79 -0.28 -19.34 -2.14
CA LEU A 79 -1.09 -20.03 -3.15
C LEU A 79 -0.70 -19.60 -4.57
N SER A 80 -0.91 -20.51 -5.51
CA SER A 80 -0.76 -20.25 -6.93
C SER A 80 -1.77 -21.06 -7.72
N GLU A 81 -2.32 -20.48 -8.77
CA GLU A 81 -3.07 -21.18 -9.79
C GLU A 81 -2.14 -22.01 -10.69
N GLU A 82 -2.62 -23.16 -11.17
CA GLU A 82 -1.85 -24.09 -12.00
C GLU A 82 -1.30 -23.44 -13.29
N GLY A 83 -2.07 -22.54 -13.90
CA GLY A 83 -1.70 -21.84 -15.14
C GLY A 83 -0.88 -20.57 -14.93
N HIS A 84 -0.38 -20.28 -13.71
CA HIS A 84 0.39 -19.06 -13.49
C HIS A 84 1.61 -18.96 -14.41
N ALA A 85 1.84 -17.77 -14.94
CA ALA A 85 2.94 -17.49 -15.90
C ALA A 85 2.98 -18.46 -17.09
N GLY A 86 1.82 -18.95 -17.55
CA GLY A 86 1.73 -19.96 -18.60
C GLY A 86 2.23 -21.34 -18.12
N GLY A 87 2.09 -21.65 -16.85
CA GLY A 87 2.54 -22.90 -16.23
C GLY A 87 4.06 -22.99 -15.96
N LYS A 88 4.80 -21.89 -16.17
CA LYS A 88 6.26 -21.91 -16.06
C LYS A 88 6.78 -21.92 -14.62
N PHE A 89 6.09 -21.27 -13.71
CA PHE A 89 6.45 -21.22 -12.29
C PHE A 89 5.25 -20.80 -11.44
N PRO A 90 5.19 -21.19 -10.14
CA PRO A 90 4.15 -20.76 -9.23
C PRO A 90 4.34 -19.30 -8.81
N ARG A 91 3.29 -18.68 -8.22
CA ARG A 91 3.41 -17.37 -7.61
C ARG A 91 4.46 -17.40 -6.50
N PRO A 92 5.36 -16.40 -6.44
CA PRO A 92 6.26 -16.26 -5.29
C PRO A 92 5.48 -15.99 -4.02
N CYS A 93 6.03 -16.45 -2.89
CA CYS A 93 5.51 -16.18 -1.56
C CYS A 93 6.46 -15.22 -0.83
N LEU A 94 5.92 -14.16 -0.21
CA LEU A 94 6.72 -13.17 0.52
C LEU A 94 7.67 -13.81 1.55
N PHE A 95 7.23 -14.87 2.20
CA PHE A 95 7.99 -15.51 3.30
C PHE A 95 9.27 -16.23 2.83
N GLU A 96 9.47 -16.39 1.53
CA GLU A 96 10.74 -16.85 0.97
C GLU A 96 11.86 -15.81 1.19
N ARG A 97 11.53 -14.49 1.14
CA ARG A 97 12.51 -13.40 1.21
C ARG A 97 12.34 -12.47 2.42
N LEU A 98 11.21 -12.49 3.12
CA LEU A 98 10.89 -11.53 4.19
C LEU A 98 11.93 -11.52 5.31
N GLY A 99 12.39 -12.68 5.77
CA GLY A 99 13.42 -12.76 6.83
C GLY A 99 14.70 -12.02 6.42
N ARG A 100 15.20 -12.27 5.21
CA ARG A 100 16.40 -11.58 4.67
C ARG A 100 16.17 -10.08 4.51
N LEU A 101 14.97 -9.67 4.10
CA LEU A 101 14.59 -8.26 3.98
C LEU A 101 14.64 -7.56 5.34
N LEU A 102 13.97 -8.12 6.33
CA LEU A 102 13.90 -7.55 7.67
C LEU A 102 15.29 -7.44 8.32
N GLU A 103 16.13 -8.46 8.17
CA GLU A 103 17.50 -8.49 8.68
C GLU A 103 18.38 -7.42 8.03
N LYS A 104 18.33 -7.29 6.70
CA LYS A 104 19.22 -6.41 5.94
C LYS A 104 18.76 -4.96 5.92
N VAL A 105 17.47 -4.72 5.74
CA VAL A 105 16.91 -3.36 5.66
C VAL A 105 16.70 -2.77 7.06
N LYS A 106 16.27 -3.55 8.03
CA LYS A 106 15.90 -3.12 9.39
C LYS A 106 14.91 -1.95 9.38
N PRO A 107 13.72 -2.13 8.82
CA PRO A 107 12.73 -1.06 8.71
C PRO A 107 12.16 -0.66 10.08
N ASP A 108 11.94 0.64 10.29
CA ASP A 108 11.13 1.14 11.41
C ASP A 108 9.64 1.01 11.12
N VAL A 109 9.25 1.23 9.86
CA VAL A 109 7.85 1.25 9.39
C VAL A 109 7.71 0.36 8.16
N VAL A 110 6.68 -0.47 8.15
CA VAL A 110 6.33 -1.33 7.00
C VAL A 110 4.93 -1.01 6.52
N PHE A 111 4.79 -0.60 5.27
CA PHE A 111 3.54 -0.59 4.52
C PHE A 111 3.43 -1.88 3.75
N ALA A 112 2.31 -2.58 3.83
CA ALA A 112 2.09 -3.84 3.12
C ALA A 112 0.76 -3.79 2.36
N CYS A 113 0.82 -3.96 1.03
CA CYS A 113 -0.32 -3.96 0.12
C CYS A 113 -0.36 -5.29 -0.64
N TYR A 114 -1.19 -6.21 -0.17
CA TYR A 114 -1.38 -7.55 -0.73
C TYR A 114 -2.86 -7.87 -0.90
N GLY A 115 -3.17 -9.06 -1.40
CA GLY A 115 -4.53 -9.58 -1.54
C GLY A 115 -4.95 -9.77 -2.99
N ILE A 116 -4.50 -8.90 -3.92
CA ILE A 116 -4.91 -8.97 -5.34
C ILE A 116 -4.55 -10.32 -5.97
N ASN A 117 -3.43 -10.93 -5.57
CA ASN A 117 -2.99 -12.23 -6.05
C ASN A 117 -3.42 -13.40 -5.16
N ASP A 118 -3.75 -13.14 -3.90
CA ASP A 118 -3.89 -14.16 -2.87
C ASP A 118 -5.10 -15.09 -3.04
N GLY A 119 -6.17 -14.59 -3.65
CA GLY A 119 -7.32 -15.39 -4.02
C GLY A 119 -7.18 -16.13 -5.34
N ILE A 120 -6.00 -16.02 -6.00
CA ILE A 120 -5.66 -16.67 -7.28
C ILE A 120 -6.74 -16.52 -8.36
N TYR A 121 -7.43 -15.38 -8.36
CA TYR A 121 -8.50 -14.99 -9.30
C TYR A 121 -9.66 -15.99 -9.40
N LYS A 122 -9.95 -16.71 -8.29
CA LYS A 122 -11.06 -17.66 -8.16
C LYS A 122 -12.15 -17.12 -7.24
N LEU A 123 -13.32 -17.78 -7.24
CA LEU A 123 -14.43 -17.49 -6.31
C LEU A 123 -13.94 -17.52 -4.86
N LEU A 124 -14.61 -16.79 -3.98
CA LEU A 124 -14.34 -16.84 -2.54
C LEU A 124 -14.43 -18.29 -2.04
N ASP A 125 -13.44 -18.66 -1.27
CA ASP A 125 -13.31 -20.00 -0.70
C ASP A 125 -12.70 -19.91 0.69
N ALA A 126 -13.23 -20.69 1.62
CA ALA A 126 -12.87 -20.61 3.03
C ALA A 126 -11.40 -20.95 3.29
N GLU A 127 -10.84 -21.93 2.58
CA GLU A 127 -9.45 -22.37 2.76
C GLU A 127 -8.48 -21.34 2.18
N ARG A 128 -8.77 -20.79 0.96
CA ARG A 128 -7.97 -19.71 0.37
C ARG A 128 -8.02 -18.44 1.21
N PHE A 129 -9.20 -18.12 1.74
CA PHE A 129 -9.32 -16.97 2.63
C PHE A 129 -8.57 -17.20 3.95
N ALA A 130 -8.62 -18.40 4.51
CA ALA A 130 -7.83 -18.74 5.70
C ALA A 130 -6.32 -18.64 5.42
N ALA A 131 -5.86 -19.11 4.26
CA ALA A 131 -4.45 -18.97 3.87
C ALA A 131 -4.00 -17.50 3.78
N PHE A 132 -4.82 -16.62 3.20
CA PHE A 132 -4.55 -15.17 3.17
C PHE A 132 -4.47 -14.59 4.60
N ARG A 133 -5.48 -14.87 5.45
CA ARG A 133 -5.51 -14.41 6.85
C ARG A 133 -4.27 -14.86 7.64
N ASN A 134 -3.89 -16.12 7.49
CA ASN A 134 -2.69 -16.67 8.13
C ASN A 134 -1.42 -15.98 7.61
N GLY A 135 -1.37 -15.66 6.32
CA GLY A 135 -0.29 -14.91 5.71
C GLY A 135 -0.16 -13.50 6.30
N VAL A 136 -1.26 -12.77 6.43
CA VAL A 136 -1.28 -11.44 7.07
C VAL A 136 -0.82 -11.53 8.52
N THR A 137 -1.34 -12.50 9.29
CA THR A 137 -0.94 -12.71 10.69
C THR A 137 0.57 -12.97 10.79
N LYS A 138 1.09 -13.88 9.97
CA LYS A 138 2.53 -14.22 9.92
C LYS A 138 3.40 -13.01 9.53
N LEU A 139 2.95 -12.17 8.60
CA LEU A 139 3.65 -10.93 8.26
C LEU A 139 3.78 -10.02 9.48
N ILE A 140 2.67 -9.78 10.19
CA ILE A 140 2.64 -8.93 11.39
C ILE A 140 3.58 -9.48 12.46
N GLU A 141 3.52 -10.78 12.73
CA GLU A 141 4.36 -11.45 13.73
C GLU A 141 5.85 -11.32 13.40
N GLN A 142 6.24 -11.60 12.14
CA GLN A 142 7.63 -11.50 11.72
C GLN A 142 8.16 -10.07 11.74
N CYS A 143 7.36 -9.09 11.31
CA CYS A 143 7.72 -7.69 11.41
C CYS A 143 7.95 -7.26 12.87
N LYS A 144 7.05 -7.63 13.78
CA LYS A 144 7.19 -7.33 15.21
C LYS A 144 8.42 -7.99 15.82
N ALA A 145 8.64 -9.26 15.51
CA ALA A 145 9.80 -10.00 15.98
C ALA A 145 11.13 -9.39 15.51
N ALA A 146 11.13 -8.76 14.32
CA ALA A 146 12.28 -8.04 13.77
C ALA A 146 12.43 -6.60 14.31
N GLY A 147 11.54 -6.13 15.19
CA GLY A 147 11.62 -4.80 15.80
C GLY A 147 10.97 -3.67 14.98
N VAL A 148 10.19 -4.00 13.96
CA VAL A 148 9.36 -3.02 13.24
C VAL A 148 8.38 -2.37 14.23
N LYS A 149 8.39 -1.05 14.29
CA LYS A 149 7.62 -0.28 15.28
C LYS A 149 6.19 -0.02 14.83
N GLU A 150 6.00 0.14 13.53
CA GLU A 150 4.70 0.47 12.94
C GLU A 150 4.46 -0.34 11.67
N ILE A 151 3.30 -0.97 11.58
CA ILE A 151 2.86 -1.76 10.43
C ILE A 151 1.58 -1.15 9.89
N LEU A 152 1.58 -0.79 8.62
CA LEU A 152 0.42 -0.25 7.91
C LEU A 152 -0.01 -1.23 6.84
N LEU A 153 -1.08 -1.95 7.12
CA LEU A 153 -1.74 -2.75 6.10
C LEU A 153 -2.54 -1.81 5.19
N ILE A 154 -2.37 -1.97 3.90
CA ILE A 154 -3.16 -1.28 2.88
C ILE A 154 -4.07 -2.33 2.27
N THR A 155 -5.39 -2.19 2.43
CA THR A 155 -6.33 -3.16 1.87
C THR A 155 -6.12 -3.31 0.36
N PRO A 156 -6.39 -4.49 -0.24
CA PRO A 156 -6.08 -4.74 -1.64
C PRO A 156 -6.72 -3.70 -2.56
N PRO A 157 -6.04 -3.29 -3.65
CA PRO A 157 -6.67 -2.51 -4.71
C PRO A 157 -7.88 -3.24 -5.28
N ILE A 158 -8.76 -2.52 -5.98
CA ILE A 158 -9.89 -3.13 -6.66
C ILE A 158 -9.45 -4.00 -7.86
N PHE A 159 -10.22 -5.05 -8.16
CA PHE A 159 -10.19 -5.68 -9.46
C PHE A 159 -11.13 -4.90 -10.38
N ASP A 160 -10.57 -4.07 -11.26
CA ASP A 160 -11.29 -3.03 -12.01
C ASP A 160 -12.06 -3.63 -13.21
N ALA A 161 -13.02 -4.49 -12.93
CA ALA A 161 -13.92 -5.04 -13.91
C ALA A 161 -15.30 -4.38 -13.80
N SER A 162 -15.93 -4.11 -14.95
CA SER A 162 -17.33 -3.72 -14.97
C SER A 162 -18.20 -4.87 -14.45
N SER A 163 -19.04 -4.59 -13.48
CA SER A 163 -20.03 -5.54 -12.98
C SER A 163 -21.05 -5.87 -14.08
N LYS A 164 -21.13 -7.15 -14.47
CA LYS A 164 -22.20 -7.67 -15.32
C LYS A 164 -22.99 -8.68 -14.52
N ALA A 165 -24.32 -8.57 -14.53
CA ALA A 165 -25.18 -9.51 -13.83
C ALA A 165 -24.90 -10.95 -14.27
N GLY A 166 -24.73 -11.86 -13.31
CA GLY A 166 -24.46 -13.29 -13.56
C GLY A 166 -23.02 -13.61 -13.99
N VAL A 167 -22.12 -12.63 -14.09
CA VAL A 167 -20.70 -12.87 -14.37
C VAL A 167 -19.90 -12.69 -13.10
N PHE A 168 -19.04 -13.66 -12.79
CA PHE A 168 -18.11 -13.57 -11.66
C PHE A 168 -17.19 -12.37 -11.78
N ASN A 169 -17.15 -11.57 -10.74
CA ASN A 169 -16.23 -10.46 -10.60
C ASN A 169 -15.32 -10.70 -9.38
N TYR A 170 -14.03 -10.86 -9.63
CA TYR A 170 -13.04 -11.13 -8.59
C TYR A 170 -12.97 -10.02 -7.51
N ASP A 171 -13.43 -8.81 -7.83
CA ASP A 171 -13.50 -7.71 -6.86
C ASP A 171 -14.37 -8.04 -5.62
N SER A 172 -15.36 -8.94 -5.77
CA SER A 172 -16.15 -9.41 -4.64
C SER A 172 -15.31 -10.16 -3.60
N VAL A 173 -14.29 -10.90 -4.04
CA VAL A 173 -13.36 -11.61 -3.15
C VAL A 173 -12.46 -10.62 -2.43
N LEU A 174 -11.96 -9.61 -3.15
CA LEU A 174 -11.12 -8.57 -2.56
C LEU A 174 -11.88 -7.70 -1.56
N THR A 175 -13.18 -7.51 -1.77
CA THR A 175 -14.07 -6.85 -0.80
C THR A 175 -14.10 -7.58 0.54
N GLU A 176 -14.22 -8.91 0.53
CA GLU A 176 -14.20 -9.72 1.75
C GLU A 176 -12.83 -9.70 2.45
N TYR A 177 -11.75 -9.71 1.66
CA TYR A 177 -10.39 -9.58 2.19
C TYR A 177 -10.18 -8.22 2.86
N ALA A 178 -10.56 -7.14 2.19
CA ALA A 178 -10.49 -5.79 2.73
C ALA A 178 -11.36 -5.62 3.99
N ALA A 179 -12.59 -6.11 3.97
CA ALA A 179 -13.50 -6.05 5.12
C ALA A 179 -12.90 -6.74 6.35
N TRP A 180 -12.27 -7.90 6.15
CA TRP A 180 -11.60 -8.62 7.24
C TRP A 180 -10.38 -7.85 7.76
N GLU A 181 -9.52 -7.31 6.88
CA GLU A 181 -8.36 -6.51 7.31
C GLU A 181 -8.80 -5.30 8.15
N MET A 182 -9.89 -4.62 7.76
CA MET A 182 -10.43 -3.49 8.51
C MET A 182 -10.91 -3.86 9.92
N MET A 183 -11.21 -5.12 10.20
CA MET A 183 -11.57 -5.59 11.54
C MET A 183 -10.38 -5.86 12.45
N LEU A 184 -9.17 -5.91 11.92
CA LEU A 184 -7.96 -6.22 12.69
C LEU A 184 -7.68 -5.13 13.73
N LYS A 185 -7.41 -5.56 14.96
CA LYS A 185 -7.03 -4.68 16.09
C LYS A 185 -5.77 -5.22 16.73
N VAL A 186 -4.63 -4.74 16.26
CA VAL A 186 -3.30 -5.17 16.72
C VAL A 186 -2.50 -3.94 17.11
N SER A 187 -1.92 -3.93 18.31
CA SER A 187 -1.09 -2.80 18.77
C SER A 187 0.11 -2.56 17.83
N GLY A 188 0.38 -1.32 17.49
CA GLY A 188 1.45 -0.93 16.54
C GLY A 188 1.13 -1.28 15.08
N MET A 189 -0.15 -1.54 14.78
CA MET A 189 -0.63 -1.78 13.42
C MET A 189 -1.85 -0.91 13.13
N HIS A 190 -1.91 -0.42 11.90
CA HIS A 190 -3.04 0.33 11.36
C HIS A 190 -3.45 -0.22 10.00
N VAL A 191 -4.71 -0.04 9.63
CA VAL A 191 -5.21 -0.46 8.33
C VAL A 191 -5.68 0.77 7.56
N ILE A 192 -5.22 0.90 6.33
CA ILE A 192 -5.60 1.95 5.38
C ILE A 192 -6.60 1.35 4.39
N ASP A 193 -7.84 1.82 4.42
CA ASP A 193 -8.92 1.34 3.56
C ASP A 193 -8.79 1.90 2.13
N LEU A 194 -7.88 1.30 1.38
CA LEU A 194 -7.67 1.62 -0.03
C LEU A 194 -8.81 1.06 -0.89
N HIS A 195 -9.28 -0.15 -0.59
CA HIS A 195 -10.30 -0.82 -1.39
C HIS A 195 -11.57 0.01 -1.52
N THR A 196 -12.12 0.46 -0.39
CA THR A 196 -13.30 1.33 -0.38
C THR A 196 -13.06 2.66 -1.09
N ALA A 197 -11.89 3.28 -0.87
CA ALA A 197 -11.53 4.52 -1.54
C ALA A 197 -11.48 4.37 -3.06
N MET A 198 -10.87 3.29 -3.56
CA MET A 198 -10.81 3.00 -4.99
C MET A 198 -12.18 2.67 -5.59
N ARG A 199 -13.00 1.87 -4.91
CA ARG A 199 -14.38 1.58 -5.36
C ARG A 199 -15.21 2.85 -5.48
N LYS A 200 -15.23 3.67 -4.44
CA LYS A 200 -15.95 4.95 -4.45
C LYS A 200 -15.49 5.86 -5.60
N ALA A 201 -14.21 5.94 -5.84
CA ALA A 201 -13.68 6.74 -6.95
C ALA A 201 -13.99 6.09 -8.31
N ARG A 202 -14.01 4.75 -8.40
CA ARG A 202 -14.35 4.00 -9.61
C ARG A 202 -15.83 4.17 -9.98
N ASP A 203 -16.72 4.14 -9.01
CA ASP A 203 -18.16 4.30 -9.21
C ASP A 203 -18.53 5.73 -9.67
N ALA A 204 -17.70 6.72 -9.34
CA ALA A 204 -17.89 8.11 -9.74
C ALA A 204 -17.36 8.44 -11.14
N ARG A 205 -16.83 7.45 -11.90
CA ARG A 205 -16.23 7.67 -13.22
C ARG A 205 -16.59 6.57 -14.22
N THR A 206 -16.56 6.89 -15.49
CA THR A 206 -16.81 5.94 -16.59
C THR A 206 -15.56 5.14 -16.95
N GLU A 207 -14.38 5.75 -16.81
CA GLU A 207 -13.11 5.16 -17.22
C GLU A 207 -12.51 4.28 -16.13
N VAL A 208 -11.92 3.16 -16.53
CA VAL A 208 -11.23 2.24 -15.62
C VAL A 208 -9.90 2.82 -15.15
N PHE A 209 -9.47 2.47 -13.93
CA PHE A 209 -8.11 2.73 -13.48
C PHE A 209 -7.11 1.75 -14.08
N SER A 210 -7.53 0.50 -14.30
CA SER A 210 -6.69 -0.62 -14.70
C SER A 210 -7.16 -1.20 -16.03
N LYS A 211 -6.39 -1.01 -17.11
CA LYS A 211 -6.73 -1.55 -18.43
C LYS A 211 -6.79 -3.09 -18.46
N ASP A 212 -5.93 -3.73 -17.71
CA ASP A 212 -5.87 -5.19 -17.53
C ASP A 212 -6.64 -5.68 -16.30
N ARG A 213 -7.40 -4.78 -15.64
CA ARG A 213 -8.21 -4.99 -14.44
C ARG A 213 -7.41 -5.13 -13.14
N VAL A 214 -6.11 -5.27 -13.19
CA VAL A 214 -5.23 -5.56 -12.04
C VAL A 214 -4.29 -4.39 -11.73
N HIS A 215 -3.57 -3.89 -12.75
CA HIS A 215 -2.54 -2.89 -12.55
C HIS A 215 -3.11 -1.48 -12.75
N PRO A 216 -3.23 -0.68 -11.67
CA PRO A 216 -3.70 0.69 -11.78
C PRO A 216 -2.79 1.52 -12.69
N GLY A 217 -3.39 2.30 -13.60
CA GLY A 217 -2.66 3.32 -14.33
C GLY A 217 -2.23 4.48 -13.42
N GLU A 218 -1.69 5.52 -14.00
CA GLU A 218 -1.14 6.67 -13.25
C GLU A 218 -2.18 7.32 -12.31
N GLU A 219 -3.43 7.45 -12.76
CA GLU A 219 -4.53 7.97 -11.94
C GLU A 219 -4.84 7.07 -10.74
N GLY A 220 -4.84 5.74 -10.94
CA GLY A 220 -5.04 4.79 -9.86
C GLY A 220 -3.88 4.82 -8.87
N HIS A 221 -2.64 4.87 -9.34
CA HIS A 221 -1.48 5.05 -8.46
C HIS A 221 -1.52 6.36 -7.67
N LEU A 222 -1.95 7.46 -8.28
CA LEU A 222 -2.12 8.73 -7.58
C LEU A 222 -3.22 8.64 -6.52
N LEU A 223 -4.32 7.95 -6.81
CA LEU A 223 -5.38 7.71 -5.83
C LEU A 223 -4.89 6.88 -4.65
N MET A 224 -4.10 5.82 -4.89
CA MET A 224 -3.47 5.03 -3.82
C MET A 224 -2.61 5.93 -2.92
N ALA A 225 -1.74 6.76 -3.50
CA ALA A 225 -0.92 7.70 -2.74
C ALA A 225 -1.76 8.71 -1.95
N LYS A 226 -2.81 9.27 -2.55
CA LYS A 226 -3.76 10.17 -1.85
C LYS A 226 -4.38 9.49 -0.63
N THR A 227 -4.83 8.25 -0.78
CA THR A 227 -5.45 7.49 0.30
C THR A 227 -4.47 7.28 1.45
N ILE A 228 -3.22 6.90 1.14
CA ILE A 228 -2.16 6.75 2.15
C ILE A 228 -1.90 8.09 2.86
N LEU A 229 -1.68 9.16 2.11
CA LEU A 229 -1.38 10.48 2.67
C LEU A 229 -2.52 11.03 3.53
N THR A 230 -3.77 10.80 3.10
CA THR A 230 -4.96 11.21 3.89
C THR A 230 -5.03 10.48 5.22
N ALA A 231 -4.62 9.21 5.31
CA ALA A 231 -4.54 8.48 6.56
C ALA A 231 -3.55 9.11 7.56
N PHE A 232 -2.57 9.88 7.06
CA PHE A 232 -1.63 10.66 7.86
C PHE A 232 -2.04 12.14 8.02
N GLY A 233 -3.28 12.48 7.73
CA GLY A 233 -3.82 13.84 7.90
C GLY A 233 -3.39 14.83 6.82
N VAL A 234 -2.77 14.36 5.73
CA VAL A 234 -2.39 15.23 4.60
C VAL A 234 -3.63 15.54 3.77
N SER A 235 -4.05 16.80 3.79
CA SER A 235 -5.18 17.32 3.01
C SER A 235 -4.71 18.50 2.16
N VAL A 236 -4.38 18.23 0.90
CA VAL A 236 -3.92 19.25 -0.07
C VAL A 236 -4.58 19.02 -1.43
N PRO A 237 -4.70 20.05 -2.27
CA PRO A 237 -5.08 19.86 -3.66
C PRO A 237 -3.96 19.08 -4.36
N PHE A 238 -4.28 17.85 -4.74
CA PHE A 238 -3.35 17.04 -5.53
C PHE A 238 -3.43 17.44 -7.00
N GLY A 239 -2.26 17.54 -7.66
CA GLY A 239 -2.18 17.75 -9.10
C GLY A 239 -2.65 16.53 -9.91
N THR A 240 -2.65 16.65 -11.23
CA THR A 240 -2.82 15.50 -12.14
C THR A 240 -1.51 14.71 -12.23
N PRO A 241 -1.54 13.42 -12.60
CA PRO A 241 -0.32 12.66 -12.82
C PRO A 241 0.66 13.36 -13.78
N ALA A 242 0.14 13.96 -14.87
CA ALA A 242 0.98 14.65 -15.86
C ALA A 242 1.70 15.86 -15.24
N THR A 243 0.99 16.70 -14.50
CA THR A 243 1.59 17.90 -13.87
C THR A 243 2.60 17.53 -12.78
N ILE A 244 2.33 16.46 -12.03
CA ILE A 244 3.25 15.98 -10.99
C ILE A 244 4.52 15.41 -11.61
N LYS A 245 4.41 14.59 -12.65
CA LYS A 245 5.57 13.95 -13.31
C LYS A 245 6.45 14.94 -14.06
N ALA A 246 5.91 16.09 -14.43
CA ALA A 246 6.69 17.21 -15.02
C ALA A 246 7.52 17.97 -13.96
N ASP A 247 7.20 17.82 -12.66
CA ASP A 247 7.94 18.49 -11.59
C ASP A 247 9.37 17.89 -11.45
N PRO A 248 10.43 18.69 -11.50
CA PRO A 248 11.81 18.22 -11.30
C PRO A 248 12.01 17.46 -9.98
N LEU A 249 11.30 17.83 -8.92
CA LEU A 249 11.32 17.11 -7.65
C LEU A 249 10.81 15.67 -7.80
N TYR A 250 9.69 15.49 -8.52
CA TYR A 250 9.16 14.14 -8.77
C TYR A 250 10.17 13.28 -9.53
N GLN A 251 10.84 13.83 -10.53
CA GLN A 251 11.81 13.10 -11.34
C GLN A 251 12.98 12.58 -10.50
N GLN A 252 13.50 13.40 -9.58
CA GLN A 252 14.57 12.97 -8.68
C GLN A 252 14.08 11.96 -7.64
N VAL A 253 12.89 12.14 -7.09
CA VAL A 253 12.28 11.19 -6.14
C VAL A 253 12.02 9.83 -6.81
N ASP A 254 11.55 9.82 -8.06
CA ASP A 254 11.35 8.57 -8.81
C ASP A 254 12.67 7.89 -9.14
N LEU A 255 13.69 8.67 -9.49
CA LEU A 255 15.04 8.14 -9.71
C LEU A 255 15.59 7.47 -8.45
N LEU A 256 15.50 8.14 -7.30
CA LEU A 256 15.93 7.58 -6.00
C LEU A 256 15.18 6.29 -5.65
N ARG A 257 13.85 6.31 -5.78
CA ARG A 257 13.02 5.13 -5.51
C ARG A 257 13.42 3.96 -6.40
N ARG A 258 13.55 4.17 -7.73
CA ARG A 258 13.93 3.10 -8.67
C ARG A 258 15.32 2.56 -8.39
N HIS A 259 16.27 3.44 -8.13
CA HIS A 259 17.64 3.06 -7.79
C HIS A 259 17.65 2.15 -6.54
N ARG A 260 17.05 2.60 -5.44
CA ARG A 260 16.96 1.80 -4.21
C ARG A 260 16.20 0.49 -4.40
N SER A 261 15.02 0.54 -5.04
CA SER A 261 14.20 -0.66 -5.25
C SER A 261 14.99 -1.77 -5.99
N SER A 262 15.66 -1.43 -7.07
CA SER A 262 16.42 -2.39 -7.88
C SER A 262 17.57 -3.00 -7.11
N HIS A 263 18.41 -2.17 -6.51
CA HIS A 263 19.63 -2.64 -5.84
C HIS A 263 19.32 -3.39 -4.53
N TRP A 264 18.37 -2.89 -3.74
CA TRP A 264 17.95 -3.58 -2.53
C TRP A 264 17.26 -4.91 -2.79
N MET A 265 16.44 -5.02 -3.84
CA MET A 265 15.84 -6.30 -4.22
C MET A 265 16.91 -7.32 -4.59
N ASN A 266 17.94 -6.93 -5.35
CA ASN A 266 19.08 -7.80 -5.66
C ASN A 266 19.91 -8.15 -4.41
N HIS A 267 20.09 -7.19 -3.49
CA HIS A 267 20.80 -7.43 -2.24
C HIS A 267 20.06 -8.42 -1.32
N ILE A 268 18.75 -8.36 -1.27
CA ILE A 268 17.89 -9.28 -0.51
C ILE A 268 17.88 -10.65 -1.17
N GLY A 269 17.84 -10.68 -2.49
CA GLY A 269 17.62 -11.89 -3.28
C GLY A 269 16.16 -12.36 -3.20
N TYR A 270 15.67 -13.03 -4.21
CA TYR A 270 14.30 -13.52 -4.32
C TYR A 270 14.16 -14.63 -5.36
N THR A 271 13.07 -15.37 -5.31
CA THR A 271 12.73 -16.36 -6.33
C THR A 271 11.42 -15.98 -7.01
N ARG A 272 11.46 -15.81 -8.35
CA ARG A 272 10.31 -15.64 -9.22
C ARG A 272 10.60 -16.32 -10.57
N GLY A 273 10.21 -17.58 -10.70
CA GLY A 273 10.67 -18.44 -11.79
C GLY A 273 12.14 -18.82 -11.59
N ASN A 274 13.04 -17.87 -11.82
CA ASN A 274 14.47 -18.03 -11.51
C ASN A 274 14.78 -17.44 -10.13
N THR A 275 15.80 -17.99 -9.48
CA THR A 275 16.33 -17.46 -8.23
C THR A 275 17.39 -16.39 -8.54
N VAL A 276 17.18 -15.19 -7.97
CA VAL A 276 18.19 -14.14 -7.87
C VAL A 276 18.87 -14.29 -6.52
N ALA A 277 20.08 -14.79 -6.51
CA ALA A 277 20.86 -14.94 -5.28
C ALA A 277 21.19 -13.55 -4.69
N PRO A 278 21.25 -13.43 -3.34
CA PRO A 278 21.64 -12.18 -2.70
C PRO A 278 22.98 -11.65 -3.20
N GLN A 279 23.01 -10.38 -3.58
CA GLN A 279 24.21 -9.69 -4.07
C GLN A 279 24.74 -8.69 -3.03
N PRO A 280 26.02 -8.31 -3.04
CA PRO A 280 26.51 -7.19 -2.26
C PRO A 280 25.74 -5.92 -2.60
N LEU A 281 25.46 -5.08 -1.60
CA LEU A 281 24.78 -3.78 -1.80
C LEU A 281 25.69 -2.78 -2.52
N GLY A 282 27.02 -2.93 -2.39
CA GLY A 282 28.01 -2.06 -3.04
C GLY A 282 27.82 -0.58 -2.68
N ASP A 283 27.99 0.30 -3.66
CA ASP A 283 27.91 1.75 -3.52
C ASP A 283 26.48 2.31 -3.59
N THR A 284 25.45 1.45 -3.52
CA THR A 284 24.04 1.81 -3.71
C THR A 284 23.63 3.01 -2.85
N GLU A 285 23.93 3.00 -1.56
CA GLU A 285 23.52 4.10 -0.67
C GLU A 285 24.38 5.37 -0.87
N MET A 286 25.63 5.24 -1.30
CA MET A 286 26.44 6.39 -1.69
C MET A 286 25.87 7.09 -2.94
N GLU A 287 25.43 6.32 -3.92
CA GLU A 287 24.76 6.85 -5.12
C GLU A 287 23.37 7.41 -4.78
N ALA A 288 22.62 6.74 -3.91
CA ALA A 288 21.34 7.24 -3.40
C ALA A 288 21.51 8.59 -2.68
N ALA A 289 22.57 8.77 -1.90
CA ALA A 289 22.88 10.04 -1.24
C ALA A 289 23.11 11.19 -2.24
N LYS A 290 23.79 10.95 -3.36
CA LYS A 290 23.97 11.96 -4.42
C LYS A 290 22.66 12.37 -5.08
N ILE A 291 21.70 11.43 -5.21
CA ILE A 291 20.35 11.74 -5.71
C ILE A 291 19.59 12.54 -4.65
N GLN A 292 19.73 12.16 -3.38
CA GLN A 292 19.10 12.86 -2.26
C GLN A 292 19.59 14.33 -2.16
N GLU A 293 20.89 14.59 -2.36
CA GLU A 293 21.44 15.96 -2.41
C GLU A 293 20.74 16.83 -3.48
N LYS A 294 20.41 16.25 -4.64
CA LYS A 294 19.66 16.97 -5.69
C LYS A 294 18.22 17.24 -5.27
N ILE A 295 17.58 16.27 -4.59
CA ILE A 295 16.25 16.46 -4.01
C ILE A 295 16.27 17.60 -3.01
N ASP A 296 17.26 17.63 -2.13
CA ASP A 296 17.40 18.65 -1.09
C ASP A 296 17.68 20.04 -1.69
N ALA A 297 18.49 20.13 -2.74
CA ALA A 297 18.72 21.37 -3.46
C ALA A 297 17.43 21.94 -4.11
N ILE A 298 16.54 21.08 -4.59
CA ILE A 298 15.23 21.50 -5.14
C ILE A 298 14.28 21.94 -4.01
N ARG A 299 14.32 21.26 -2.86
CA ARG A 299 13.47 21.56 -1.69
C ARG A 299 13.87 22.85 -0.97
N HIS A 300 15.15 23.21 -1.06
CA HIS A 300 15.75 24.37 -0.39
C HIS A 300 16.50 25.26 -1.41
N PRO A 301 15.76 25.92 -2.33
CA PRO A 301 16.40 26.82 -3.28
C PRO A 301 17.08 27.96 -2.50
N LYS A 302 18.33 28.29 -2.91
CA LYS A 302 19.12 29.38 -2.30
C LYS A 302 18.50 30.72 -2.59
#